data_dd35050e8b1ea933b6a546f437206bc5
#
_entry.id   dd35050e8b1ea933b6a546f437206bc5
#
_cell.length_a   1.000
_cell.length_b   1.000
_cell.length_c   1.000
_cell.angle_alpha   90.00
_cell.angle_beta   90.00
_cell.angle_gamma   90.00
#
_symmetry.space_group_name_H-M   'P 1'
#
loop_
_entity.id
_entity.type
_entity.pdbx_description
1 polymer ?
#
loop_
_entity_poly.entity_id
_entity_poly.type
_entity_poly.pdbx_seq_one_letter_code
_entity_poly.pdbx_strand_id
1 'polypeptide(L)'
;MRMYGVAVLVIISLFAGIRSQSAAGDANEKGVAKDLQTFKGTWRLSSKEEDGKKFSEEEIKDVIGTIDGSGKVSVRRGDKVINEATVKLDPTKKPKTIDVTFIGGERKGQMVLGIYEIEGNAFRLCVARPRHERPAEFSAKAGSGRTLIVYKREKK
;
A
#
# COMPACT_ATOMS: atom_id res chain seq x y z
N MET A 1 -6.75 33.69 73.56
CA MET A 1 -6.58 32.42 72.90
C MET A 1 -6.43 32.66 71.40
N ARG A 2 -5.26 32.45 70.83
CA ARG A 2 -4.95 32.74 69.44
C ARG A 2 -5.19 31.49 68.61
N MET A 3 -6.16 31.53 67.70
CA MET A 3 -6.35 30.49 66.69
C MET A 3 -5.60 30.90 65.42
N TYR A 4 -4.61 30.14 65.05
CA TYR A 4 -3.89 30.29 63.80
C TYR A 4 -4.59 29.50 62.70
N GLY A 5 -5.19 30.19 61.75
CA GLY A 5 -5.70 29.52 60.55
C GLY A 5 -4.58 29.20 59.58
N VAL A 6 -4.46 27.91 59.28
CA VAL A 6 -3.54 27.41 58.26
C VAL A 6 -4.22 27.46 56.90
N ALA A 7 -3.77 28.36 56.07
CA ALA A 7 -4.21 28.42 54.66
C ALA A 7 -3.50 27.31 53.85
N VAL A 8 -4.26 26.32 53.42
CA VAL A 8 -3.74 25.29 52.49
C VAL A 8 -3.82 25.83 51.05
N LEU A 9 -2.66 26.13 50.50
CA LEU A 9 -2.51 26.50 49.10
C LEU A 9 -2.51 25.23 48.24
N VAL A 10 -3.64 24.97 47.54
CA VAL A 10 -3.72 23.90 46.56
C VAL A 10 -3.11 24.40 45.25
N ILE A 11 -1.91 23.95 44.98
CA ILE A 11 -1.25 24.17 43.68
C ILE A 11 -1.83 23.14 42.71
N ILE A 12 -2.74 23.58 41.84
CA ILE A 12 -3.20 22.78 40.69
C ILE A 12 -2.14 22.89 39.62
N SER A 13 -1.24 21.90 39.52
CA SER A 13 -0.31 21.76 38.41
C SER A 13 -1.08 21.26 37.19
N LEU A 14 -1.36 22.16 36.26
CA LEU A 14 -1.82 21.81 34.91
C LEU A 14 -0.67 21.07 34.19
N PHE A 15 -0.71 19.77 34.18
CA PHE A 15 0.09 18.98 33.25
C PHE A 15 -0.53 19.14 31.85
N ALA A 16 -0.07 20.14 31.10
CA ALA A 16 -0.27 20.18 29.66
C ALA A 16 0.52 19.04 29.05
N GLY A 17 -0.14 17.92 28.79
CA GLY A 17 0.45 16.79 28.07
C GLY A 17 0.78 17.22 26.65
N ILE A 18 2.02 17.61 26.41
CA ILE A 18 2.56 17.80 25.07
C ILE A 18 2.63 16.40 24.47
N ARG A 19 1.62 16.06 23.65
CA ARG A 19 1.71 14.91 22.76
C ARG A 19 2.78 15.24 21.73
N SER A 20 3.98 14.75 21.94
CA SER A 20 5.00 14.68 20.89
C SER A 20 4.49 13.71 19.82
N GLN A 21 3.79 14.22 18.82
CA GLN A 21 3.59 13.49 17.57
C GLN A 21 4.99 13.32 16.99
N SER A 22 5.43 12.06 16.83
CA SER A 22 6.76 11.80 16.34
C SER A 22 6.84 12.26 14.89
N ALA A 23 7.86 13.05 14.56
CA ALA A 23 8.12 13.54 13.19
C ALA A 23 8.19 12.40 12.14
N ALA A 24 8.49 11.18 12.58
CA ALA A 24 8.47 9.97 11.75
C ALA A 24 7.06 9.55 11.32
N GLY A 25 6.03 9.72 12.19
CA GLY A 25 4.63 9.46 11.84
C GLY A 25 4.13 10.42 10.77
N ASP A 26 4.39 11.72 10.94
CA ASP A 26 3.97 12.75 9.99
C ASP A 26 4.64 12.60 8.62
N ALA A 27 5.91 12.19 8.57
CA ALA A 27 6.63 11.94 7.33
C ALA A 27 6.06 10.73 6.57
N ASN A 28 5.69 9.67 7.29
CA ASN A 28 5.06 8.50 6.70
C ASN A 28 3.68 8.84 6.12
N GLU A 29 2.82 9.54 6.87
CA GLU A 29 1.48 9.92 6.41
C GLU A 29 1.53 10.79 5.14
N LYS A 30 2.42 11.78 5.10
CA LYS A 30 2.64 12.61 3.90
C LYS A 30 3.14 11.79 2.71
N GLY A 31 4.06 10.87 2.94
CA GLY A 31 4.57 9.96 1.92
C GLY A 31 3.48 9.05 1.37
N VAL A 32 2.66 8.46 2.23
CA VAL A 32 1.50 7.63 1.85
C VAL A 32 0.52 8.43 1.01
N ALA A 33 0.12 9.63 1.46
CA ALA A 33 -0.81 10.48 0.74
C ALA A 33 -0.28 10.85 -0.66
N LYS A 34 1.02 11.19 -0.75
CA LYS A 34 1.68 11.48 -2.03
C LYS A 34 1.65 10.28 -2.97
N ASP A 35 2.03 9.11 -2.49
CA ASP A 35 2.08 7.91 -3.33
C ASP A 35 0.68 7.47 -3.75
N LEU A 36 -0.34 7.54 -2.88
CA LEU A 36 -1.73 7.27 -3.25
C LEU A 36 -2.26 8.22 -4.33
N GLN A 37 -1.93 9.51 -4.26
CA GLN A 37 -2.28 10.46 -5.32
C GLN A 37 -1.54 10.14 -6.63
N THR A 38 -0.28 9.71 -6.55
CA THR A 38 0.46 9.27 -7.72
C THR A 38 -0.12 7.99 -8.32
N PHE A 39 -0.60 7.06 -7.49
CA PHE A 39 -1.29 5.85 -7.95
C PHE A 39 -2.66 6.11 -8.58
N LYS A 40 -3.36 7.15 -8.16
CA LYS A 40 -4.70 7.45 -8.67
C LYS A 40 -4.76 7.45 -10.19
N GLY A 41 -5.71 6.71 -10.75
CA GLY A 41 -5.96 6.65 -12.19
C GLY A 41 -6.13 5.25 -12.74
N THR A 42 -5.98 5.13 -14.04
CA THR A 42 -6.15 3.89 -14.80
C THR A 42 -4.81 3.39 -15.30
N TRP A 43 -4.58 2.11 -15.10
CA TRP A 43 -3.30 1.46 -15.38
C TRP A 43 -3.53 0.18 -16.19
N ARG A 44 -2.85 0.07 -17.31
CA ARG A 44 -2.86 -1.14 -18.15
C ARG A 44 -1.75 -2.08 -17.71
N LEU A 45 -2.07 -3.36 -17.55
CA LEU A 45 -1.07 -4.39 -17.31
C LEU A 45 -0.14 -4.51 -18.52
N SER A 46 1.15 -4.31 -18.28
CA SER A 46 2.18 -4.31 -19.32
C SER A 46 3.06 -5.55 -19.28
N SER A 47 3.24 -6.14 -18.11
CA SER A 47 4.02 -7.36 -17.93
C SER A 47 3.58 -8.08 -16.66
N LYS A 48 3.55 -9.40 -16.70
CA LYS A 48 3.34 -10.27 -15.53
C LYS A 48 4.26 -11.47 -15.61
N GLU A 49 4.94 -11.74 -14.51
CA GLU A 49 5.70 -12.98 -14.30
C GLU A 49 5.29 -13.57 -12.96
N GLU A 50 4.96 -14.85 -12.92
CA GLU A 50 4.54 -15.54 -11.71
C GLU A 50 5.32 -16.84 -11.57
N ASP A 51 6.10 -16.95 -10.50
CA ASP A 51 6.88 -18.13 -10.17
C ASP A 51 7.75 -18.63 -11.34
N GLY A 52 8.38 -17.70 -12.07
CA GLY A 52 9.22 -17.96 -13.24
C GLY A 52 8.47 -18.07 -14.57
N LYS A 53 7.14 -18.10 -14.56
CA LYS A 53 6.34 -18.11 -15.79
C LYS A 53 6.02 -16.68 -16.23
N LYS A 54 6.47 -16.28 -17.40
CA LYS A 54 6.06 -15.04 -18.06
C LYS A 54 4.75 -15.23 -18.80
N PHE A 55 3.84 -14.27 -18.65
CA PHE A 55 2.58 -14.23 -19.37
C PHE A 55 2.77 -13.52 -20.71
N SER A 56 2.15 -14.06 -21.75
CA SER A 56 2.16 -13.45 -23.10
C SER A 56 1.33 -12.16 -23.14
N GLU A 57 1.54 -11.33 -24.14
CA GLU A 57 0.74 -10.12 -24.34
C GLU A 57 -0.75 -10.43 -24.51
N GLU A 58 -1.10 -11.52 -25.18
CA GLU A 58 -2.48 -11.99 -25.34
C GLU A 58 -3.15 -12.31 -24.01
N GLU A 59 -2.41 -12.89 -23.06
CA GLU A 59 -2.93 -13.24 -21.73
C GLU A 59 -3.21 -12.03 -20.85
N ILE A 60 -2.56 -10.89 -21.11
CA ILE A 60 -2.60 -9.72 -20.23
C ILE A 60 -3.21 -8.46 -20.87
N LYS A 61 -3.38 -8.40 -22.20
CA LYS A 61 -3.74 -7.19 -22.96
C LYS A 61 -5.01 -6.47 -22.45
N ASP A 62 -5.99 -7.21 -21.95
CA ASP A 62 -7.28 -6.66 -21.52
C ASP A 62 -7.38 -6.44 -20.00
N VAL A 63 -6.24 -6.54 -19.31
CA VAL A 63 -6.21 -6.36 -17.84
C VAL A 63 -5.91 -4.90 -17.51
N ILE A 64 -6.85 -4.28 -16.81
CA ILE A 64 -6.79 -2.89 -16.39
C ILE A 64 -7.03 -2.79 -14.89
N GLY A 65 -6.16 -2.07 -14.21
CA GLY A 65 -6.32 -1.67 -12.81
C GLY A 65 -6.75 -0.19 -12.71
N THR A 66 -7.69 0.09 -11.83
CA THR A 66 -8.09 1.45 -11.48
C THR A 66 -7.88 1.66 -9.99
N ILE A 67 -7.27 2.79 -9.63
CA ILE A 67 -6.98 3.16 -8.24
C ILE A 67 -7.62 4.52 -7.98
N ASP A 68 -8.39 4.65 -6.91
CA ASP A 68 -9.22 5.83 -6.62
C ASP A 68 -8.51 6.93 -5.80
N GLY A 69 -7.30 6.70 -5.37
CA GLY A 69 -6.54 7.64 -4.52
C GLY A 69 -6.79 7.50 -3.02
N SER A 70 -7.76 6.69 -2.60
CA SER A 70 -7.94 6.28 -1.19
C SER A 70 -7.21 4.96 -0.88
N GLY A 71 -6.65 4.31 -1.91
CA GLY A 71 -6.06 3.00 -1.83
C GLY A 71 -7.02 1.85 -2.17
N LYS A 72 -8.22 2.16 -2.67
CA LYS A 72 -9.11 1.14 -3.24
C LYS A 72 -8.71 0.87 -4.69
N VAL A 73 -8.57 -0.42 -5.00
CA VAL A 73 -8.13 -0.92 -6.31
C VAL A 73 -9.24 -1.80 -6.88
N SER A 74 -9.53 -1.61 -8.16
CA SER A 74 -10.37 -2.51 -8.96
C SER A 74 -9.58 -3.00 -10.16
N VAL A 75 -9.52 -4.30 -10.38
CA VAL A 75 -8.89 -4.93 -11.54
C VAL A 75 -9.95 -5.60 -12.38
N ARG A 76 -10.01 -5.24 -13.66
CA ARG A 76 -10.93 -5.85 -14.62
C ARG A 76 -10.17 -6.50 -15.79
N ARG A 77 -10.80 -7.48 -16.40
CA ARG A 77 -10.37 -8.07 -17.67
C ARG A 77 -11.53 -7.89 -18.65
N GLY A 78 -11.31 -7.07 -19.69
CA GLY A 78 -12.42 -6.59 -20.51
C GLY A 78 -13.43 -5.84 -19.64
N ASP A 79 -14.70 -6.26 -19.70
CA ASP A 79 -15.79 -5.66 -18.91
C ASP A 79 -15.99 -6.32 -17.54
N LYS A 80 -15.30 -7.44 -17.26
CA LYS A 80 -15.47 -8.20 -16.01
C LYS A 80 -14.48 -7.73 -14.94
N VAL A 81 -14.99 -7.30 -13.77
CA VAL A 81 -14.17 -7.11 -12.57
C VAL A 81 -13.74 -8.48 -12.05
N ILE A 82 -12.43 -8.69 -11.98
CA ILE A 82 -11.83 -9.96 -11.52
C ILE A 82 -11.33 -9.88 -10.10
N ASN A 83 -10.90 -8.70 -9.63
CA ASN A 83 -10.47 -8.48 -8.25
C ASN A 83 -10.80 -7.06 -7.79
N GLU A 84 -11.13 -6.94 -6.52
CA GLU A 84 -11.15 -5.67 -5.79
C GLU A 84 -10.29 -5.80 -4.54
N ALA A 85 -9.56 -4.76 -4.21
CA ALA A 85 -8.64 -4.77 -3.08
C ALA A 85 -8.51 -3.39 -2.44
N THR A 86 -7.98 -3.38 -1.23
CA THR A 86 -7.45 -2.18 -0.58
C THR A 86 -5.94 -2.35 -0.38
N VAL A 87 -5.21 -1.25 -0.42
CA VAL A 87 -3.76 -1.26 -0.23
C VAL A 87 -3.36 -0.41 0.98
N LYS A 88 -2.38 -0.92 1.72
CA LYS A 88 -1.68 -0.17 2.76
C LYS A 88 -0.23 0.00 2.32
N LEU A 89 0.22 1.25 2.26
CA LEU A 89 1.56 1.61 1.79
C LEU A 89 2.47 2.00 2.95
N ASP A 90 3.75 1.67 2.84
CA ASP A 90 4.81 2.27 3.66
C ASP A 90 5.96 2.73 2.74
N PRO A 91 5.97 4.03 2.36
CA PRO A 91 6.98 4.60 1.50
C PRO A 91 8.32 4.89 2.22
N THR A 92 8.38 4.72 3.53
CA THR A 92 9.62 4.93 4.32
C THR A 92 10.59 3.76 4.20
N LYS A 93 10.10 2.60 3.78
CA LYS A 93 10.91 1.39 3.57
C LYS A 93 11.70 1.45 2.26
N LYS A 94 12.74 0.63 2.18
CA LYS A 94 13.58 0.45 0.98
C LYS A 94 13.82 -1.04 0.73
N PRO A 95 13.17 -1.62 -0.28
CA PRO A 95 12.14 -1.05 -1.15
C PRO A 95 10.88 -0.61 -0.39
N LYS A 96 10.08 0.30 -0.97
CA LYS A 96 8.76 0.69 -0.44
C LYS A 96 7.85 -0.53 -0.34
N THR A 97 7.06 -0.63 0.72
CA THR A 97 6.22 -1.81 0.97
C THR A 97 4.74 -1.54 0.76
N ILE A 98 4.04 -2.58 0.35
CA ILE A 98 2.60 -2.57 0.10
C ILE A 98 1.97 -3.86 0.65
N ASP A 99 0.87 -3.72 1.38
CA ASP A 99 0.00 -4.82 1.76
C ASP A 99 -1.27 -4.72 0.93
N VAL A 100 -1.63 -5.80 0.25
CA VAL A 100 -2.82 -5.86 -0.60
C VAL A 100 -3.82 -6.79 0.04
N THR A 101 -5.00 -6.26 0.42
CA THR A 101 -6.10 -7.04 0.97
C THR A 101 -7.22 -7.13 -0.06
N PHE A 102 -7.52 -8.32 -0.55
CA PHE A 102 -8.59 -8.55 -1.51
C PHE A 102 -9.96 -8.52 -0.82
N ILE A 103 -10.83 -7.62 -1.27
CA ILE A 103 -12.18 -7.40 -0.70
C ILE A 103 -13.29 -7.92 -1.62
N GLY A 104 -12.97 -8.23 -2.88
CA GLY A 104 -13.90 -8.76 -3.87
C GLY A 104 -13.18 -9.56 -4.95
N GLY A 105 -13.98 -10.31 -5.76
CA GLY A 105 -13.49 -11.14 -6.86
C GLY A 105 -12.98 -12.51 -6.41
N GLU A 106 -12.19 -13.15 -7.27
CA GLU A 106 -11.70 -14.52 -7.09
C GLU A 106 -10.80 -14.71 -5.87
N ARG A 107 -10.14 -13.64 -5.42
CA ARG A 107 -9.19 -13.66 -4.31
C ARG A 107 -9.72 -13.09 -3.00
N LYS A 108 -11.02 -12.82 -2.91
CA LYS A 108 -11.66 -12.22 -1.72
C LYS A 108 -11.23 -12.91 -0.42
N GLY A 109 -10.84 -12.11 0.56
CA GLY A 109 -10.39 -12.58 1.89
C GLY A 109 -8.90 -12.90 1.97
N GLN A 110 -8.16 -12.88 0.85
CA GLN A 110 -6.71 -13.06 0.86
C GLN A 110 -6.00 -11.73 1.15
N MET A 111 -4.87 -11.82 1.84
CA MET A 111 -3.91 -10.74 1.97
C MET A 111 -2.55 -11.20 1.45
N VAL A 112 -1.88 -10.34 0.71
CA VAL A 112 -0.54 -10.57 0.20
C VAL A 112 0.37 -9.41 0.55
N LEU A 113 1.63 -9.74 0.84
CA LEU A 113 2.68 -8.78 1.17
C LEU A 113 3.54 -8.53 -0.07
N GLY A 114 3.88 -7.27 -0.32
CA GLY A 114 4.65 -6.89 -1.50
C GLY A 114 5.53 -5.68 -1.29
N ILE A 115 6.26 -5.39 -2.35
CA ILE A 115 7.05 -4.17 -2.54
C ILE A 115 6.60 -3.48 -3.82
N TYR A 116 6.76 -2.16 -3.88
CA TYR A 116 6.37 -1.38 -5.03
C TYR A 116 7.36 -0.25 -5.33
N GLU A 117 7.34 0.20 -6.57
CA GLU A 117 7.97 1.44 -7.00
C GLU A 117 7.14 2.10 -8.10
N ILE A 118 7.23 3.42 -8.18
CA ILE A 118 6.56 4.23 -9.20
C ILE A 118 7.63 5.06 -9.89
N GLU A 119 7.75 4.91 -11.20
CA GLU A 119 8.66 5.68 -12.05
C GLU A 119 7.90 6.26 -13.25
N GLY A 120 7.64 7.57 -13.20
CA GLY A 120 6.91 8.25 -14.25
C GLY A 120 5.52 7.65 -14.52
N ASN A 121 5.33 7.07 -15.69
CA ASN A 121 4.09 6.43 -16.14
C ASN A 121 4.04 4.91 -15.90
N ALA A 122 5.01 4.37 -15.19
CA ALA A 122 5.06 2.95 -14.87
C ALA A 122 5.04 2.74 -13.36
N PHE A 123 4.40 1.66 -12.90
CA PHE A 123 4.62 1.16 -11.57
C PHE A 123 4.91 -0.34 -11.57
N ARG A 124 5.86 -0.76 -10.75
CA ARG A 124 6.20 -2.15 -10.50
C ARG A 124 5.67 -2.60 -9.16
N LEU A 125 5.17 -3.82 -9.12
CA LEU A 125 4.65 -4.48 -7.94
C LEU A 125 5.21 -5.90 -7.89
N CYS A 126 5.85 -6.29 -6.80
CA CYS A 126 6.24 -7.66 -6.55
C CYS A 126 5.55 -8.13 -5.28
N VAL A 127 4.72 -9.16 -5.37
CA VAL A 127 3.97 -9.72 -4.24
C VAL A 127 4.31 -11.17 -4.01
N ALA A 128 4.30 -11.59 -2.75
CA ALA A 128 4.38 -13.00 -2.37
C ALA A 128 3.00 -13.68 -2.45
N ARG A 129 2.96 -14.99 -2.45
CA ARG A 129 1.74 -15.77 -2.21
C ARG A 129 1.17 -15.47 -0.81
N PRO A 130 -0.13 -15.66 -0.58
CA PRO A 130 -0.71 -15.53 0.75
C PRO A 130 0.07 -16.33 1.80
N ARG A 131 0.30 -15.75 2.97
CA ARG A 131 1.03 -16.36 4.10
C ARG A 131 2.53 -16.61 3.85
N HIS A 132 3.11 -15.99 2.81
CA HIS A 132 4.56 -16.01 2.57
C HIS A 132 5.18 -14.66 2.94
N GLU A 133 6.49 -14.68 3.15
CA GLU A 133 7.25 -13.48 3.48
C GLU A 133 7.25 -12.46 2.33
N ARG A 134 7.34 -11.19 2.70
CA ARG A 134 7.44 -10.08 1.76
C ARG A 134 8.67 -10.24 0.88
N PRO A 135 8.56 -10.01 -0.46
CA PRO A 135 9.71 -9.96 -1.33
C PRO A 135 10.69 -8.86 -0.89
N ALA A 136 11.99 -9.14 -0.97
CA ALA A 136 13.04 -8.16 -0.74
C ALA A 136 13.54 -7.52 -2.04
N GLU A 137 13.22 -8.10 -3.19
CA GLU A 137 13.63 -7.67 -4.53
C GLU A 137 12.50 -7.85 -5.54
N PHE A 138 12.55 -7.10 -6.65
CA PHE A 138 11.60 -7.21 -7.76
C PHE A 138 11.96 -8.39 -8.66
N SER A 139 11.66 -9.60 -8.20
CA SER A 139 11.97 -10.85 -8.89
C SER A 139 10.89 -11.90 -8.60
N ALA A 140 10.50 -12.65 -9.64
CA ALA A 140 9.53 -13.75 -9.57
C ALA A 140 10.12 -15.05 -10.15
N LYS A 141 11.38 -15.36 -9.80
CA LYS A 141 12.07 -16.59 -10.26
C LYS A 141 11.26 -17.84 -9.92
N ALA A 142 11.48 -18.90 -10.70
CA ALA A 142 10.85 -20.19 -10.47
C ALA A 142 11.11 -20.71 -9.04
N GLY A 143 10.07 -21.21 -8.39
CA GLY A 143 10.11 -21.68 -7.00
C GLY A 143 10.04 -20.58 -5.93
N SER A 144 10.00 -19.30 -6.34
CA SER A 144 9.95 -18.18 -5.38
C SER A 144 8.57 -17.95 -4.77
N GLY A 145 7.51 -18.45 -5.40
CA GLY A 145 6.13 -18.14 -5.01
C GLY A 145 5.77 -16.68 -5.12
N ARG A 146 6.46 -15.92 -5.96
CA ARG A 146 6.27 -14.48 -6.15
C ARG A 146 5.63 -14.16 -7.49
N THR A 147 4.96 -13.02 -7.55
CA THR A 147 4.42 -12.45 -8.78
C THR A 147 5.00 -11.05 -8.96
N LEU A 148 5.66 -10.83 -10.08
CA LEU A 148 6.16 -9.52 -10.51
C LEU A 148 5.22 -8.97 -11.58
N ILE A 149 4.73 -7.76 -11.38
CA ILE A 149 3.73 -7.12 -12.21
C ILE A 149 4.23 -5.72 -12.55
N VAL A 150 4.09 -5.35 -13.83
CA VAL A 150 4.36 -3.99 -14.31
C VAL A 150 3.10 -3.44 -14.96
N TYR A 151 2.71 -2.27 -14.50
CA TYR A 151 1.61 -1.51 -15.07
C TYR A 151 2.13 -0.24 -15.74
N LYS A 152 1.47 0.19 -16.79
CA LYS A 152 1.67 1.50 -17.43
C LYS A 152 0.39 2.31 -17.33
N ARG A 153 0.54 3.61 -17.04
CA ARG A 153 -0.59 4.54 -16.97
C ARG A 153 -1.24 4.65 -18.34
N GLU A 154 -2.56 4.52 -18.38
CA GLU A 154 -3.30 4.87 -19.59
C GLU A 154 -3.27 6.38 -19.80
N LYS A 155 -2.93 6.79 -21.01
CA LYS A 155 -3.09 8.19 -21.44
C LYS A 155 -4.59 8.42 -21.65
N LYS A 156 -5.10 9.50 -21.07
CA LYS A 156 -6.43 10.00 -21.40
C LYS A 156 -6.46 10.49 -22.83
#